data_6cad6928f4457d40434a22fecf12b6c2
#
_entry.id   6cad6928f4457d40434a22fecf12b6c2
#
_cell.length_a   1.000
_cell.length_b   1.000
_cell.length_c   1.000
_cell.angle_alpha   90.00
_cell.angle_beta   90.00
_cell.angle_gamma   90.00
#
_symmetry.space_group_name_H-M   'P 1'
#
loop_
_entity.id
_entity.type
_entity.pdbx_description
1 polymer ?
#
loop_
_entity_poly.entity_id
_entity_poly.type
_entity_poly.pdbx_seq_one_letter_code
_entity_poly.pdbx_strand_id
1 'polypeptide(L)'
;MALLGTILLPLLGFALLGLFGKRLREPLPGVLASGLVLASFLLGAGLLLSGGARFQAEWLPGIPFSLLLDNLSGFMLLIVTGVGFLIHVYAIGYMGGDPGYSRFFAYFNLFIAMMLTLVLADSYPVMFIGWEGVGLASFLLIGFWYKNAQYADSARKAFIVNRIGDLGFMLGMAILWALYGTLSISELKEAMEGPLKNPDLLALAGLLLFLGAVGKSAQIPLMVWLPDAMAGPTPVSALIHAATMVTAGVYLIARSSFLYSVLPDVSYAIAVVGLLTAAYGALSAFGQTDIKKI
;
A
#
# COMPACT_ATOMS: atom_id res chain seq x y z
N MET A 1 -9.71 -17.09 -10.42
CA MET A 1 -9.70 -17.62 -9.02
C MET A 1 -8.28 -17.70 -8.44
N ALA A 2 -7.27 -18.23 -9.16
CA ALA A 2 -5.91 -18.33 -8.63
C ALA A 2 -5.31 -16.96 -8.23
N LEU A 3 -5.55 -15.89 -9.00
CA LEU A 3 -5.09 -14.54 -8.67
C LEU A 3 -5.66 -14.04 -7.33
N LEU A 4 -6.93 -14.30 -7.04
CA LEU A 4 -7.52 -13.98 -5.74
C LEU A 4 -6.84 -14.77 -4.59
N GLY A 5 -6.36 -15.98 -4.89
CA GLY A 5 -5.60 -16.80 -3.93
C GLY A 5 -4.36 -16.11 -3.38
N THR A 6 -3.68 -15.27 -4.18
CA THR A 6 -2.50 -14.52 -3.70
C THR A 6 -2.84 -13.56 -2.56
N ILE A 7 -4.04 -12.98 -2.56
CA ILE A 7 -4.54 -12.08 -1.51
C ILE A 7 -5.10 -12.89 -0.33
N LEU A 8 -5.84 -13.96 -0.65
CA LEU A 8 -6.53 -14.76 0.37
C LEU A 8 -5.56 -15.54 1.27
N LEU A 9 -4.39 -15.95 0.77
CA LEU A 9 -3.41 -16.67 1.59
C LEU A 9 -2.91 -15.86 2.79
N PRO A 10 -2.37 -14.63 2.64
CA PRO A 10 -2.01 -13.83 3.81
C PRO A 10 -3.24 -13.36 4.60
N LEU A 11 -4.40 -13.15 3.98
CA LEU A 11 -5.62 -12.81 4.71
C LEU A 11 -6.09 -13.98 5.61
N LEU A 12 -5.94 -15.22 5.14
CA LEU A 12 -6.16 -16.41 5.95
C LEU A 12 -5.20 -16.46 7.14
N GLY A 13 -3.92 -16.11 6.93
CA GLY A 13 -2.95 -16.00 8.01
C GLY A 13 -3.36 -14.97 9.07
N PHE A 14 -3.83 -13.79 8.64
CA PHE A 14 -4.40 -12.79 9.55
C PHE A 14 -5.55 -13.37 10.38
N ALA A 15 -6.53 -14.01 9.71
CA ALA A 15 -7.71 -14.57 10.39
C ALA A 15 -7.35 -15.69 11.36
N LEU A 16 -6.52 -16.64 10.93
CA LEU A 16 -6.09 -17.77 11.77
C LEU A 16 -5.31 -17.31 13.00
N LEU A 17 -4.36 -16.40 12.82
CA LEU A 17 -3.54 -15.89 13.93
C LEU A 17 -4.32 -14.93 14.82
N GLY A 18 -5.25 -14.15 14.28
CA GLY A 18 -6.13 -13.29 15.06
C GLY A 18 -7.06 -14.08 15.98
N LEU A 19 -7.64 -15.18 15.49
CA LEU A 19 -8.61 -15.99 16.22
C LEU A 19 -7.94 -17.03 17.14
N PHE A 20 -6.90 -17.69 16.65
CA PHE A 20 -6.31 -18.87 17.31
C PHE A 20 -4.87 -18.67 17.75
N GLY A 21 -4.22 -17.56 17.38
CA GLY A 21 -2.80 -17.32 17.59
C GLY A 21 -2.37 -17.39 19.07
N LYS A 22 -3.24 -17.00 20.00
CA LYS A 22 -2.97 -17.11 21.46
C LYS A 22 -2.81 -18.56 21.95
N ARG A 23 -3.31 -19.56 21.19
CA ARG A 23 -3.19 -20.98 21.52
C ARG A 23 -1.94 -21.63 20.96
N LEU A 24 -1.28 -20.93 20.04
CA LEU A 24 -0.06 -21.42 19.38
C LEU A 24 1.18 -20.97 20.17
N ARG A 25 2.14 -21.87 20.33
CA ARG A 25 3.43 -21.57 20.96
C ARG A 25 4.42 -21.04 19.92
N GLU A 26 5.29 -20.13 20.33
CA GLU A 26 6.42 -19.71 19.52
C GLU A 26 7.30 -20.89 19.11
N PRO A 27 7.82 -20.93 17.86
CA PRO A 27 7.72 -19.93 16.80
C PRO A 27 6.56 -20.17 15.80
N LEU A 28 5.59 -21.04 16.09
CA LEU A 28 4.56 -21.49 15.15
C LEU A 28 3.77 -20.34 14.47
N PRO A 29 3.31 -19.29 15.18
CA PRO A 29 2.62 -18.18 14.52
C PRO A 29 3.47 -17.50 13.45
N GLY A 30 4.75 -17.28 13.72
CA GLY A 30 5.69 -16.68 12.76
C GLY A 30 5.96 -17.58 11.56
N VAL A 31 6.17 -18.87 11.78
CA VAL A 31 6.38 -19.84 10.70
C VAL A 31 5.15 -19.97 9.80
N LEU A 32 3.94 -20.03 10.39
CA LEU A 32 2.69 -20.11 9.65
C LEU A 32 2.47 -18.83 8.82
N ALA A 33 2.66 -17.67 9.43
CA ALA A 33 2.55 -16.39 8.74
C ALA A 33 3.51 -16.29 7.55
N SER A 34 4.78 -16.61 7.77
CA SER A 34 5.82 -16.58 6.73
C SER A 34 5.52 -17.58 5.61
N GLY A 35 5.06 -18.79 5.96
CA GLY A 35 4.70 -19.83 4.98
C GLY A 35 3.57 -19.42 4.06
N LEU A 36 2.55 -18.73 4.58
CA LEU A 36 1.43 -18.22 3.78
C LEU A 36 1.86 -17.08 2.83
N VAL A 37 2.76 -16.20 3.27
CA VAL A 37 3.33 -15.17 2.39
C VAL A 37 4.22 -15.78 1.31
N LEU A 38 5.04 -16.80 1.65
CA LEU A 38 5.83 -17.55 0.67
C LEU A 38 4.92 -18.26 -0.36
N ALA A 39 3.85 -18.89 0.10
CA ALA A 39 2.88 -19.54 -0.80
C ALA A 39 2.23 -18.50 -1.75
N SER A 40 1.90 -17.31 -1.24
CA SER A 40 1.41 -16.20 -2.07
C SER A 40 2.45 -15.75 -3.11
N PHE A 41 3.73 -15.65 -2.72
CA PHE A 41 4.83 -15.35 -3.63
C PHE A 41 4.95 -16.38 -4.76
N LEU A 42 5.00 -17.67 -4.41
CA LEU A 42 5.15 -18.75 -5.40
C LEU A 42 3.95 -18.81 -6.37
N LEU A 43 2.73 -18.63 -5.84
CA LEU A 43 1.52 -18.58 -6.65
C LEU A 43 1.54 -17.38 -7.60
N GLY A 44 1.87 -16.19 -7.10
CA GLY A 44 1.95 -14.97 -7.90
C GLY A 44 3.05 -15.04 -8.97
N ALA A 45 4.24 -15.55 -8.62
CA ALA A 45 5.33 -15.77 -9.57
C ALA A 45 4.93 -16.76 -10.69
N GLY A 46 4.27 -17.87 -10.32
CA GLY A 46 3.77 -18.85 -11.30
C GLY A 46 2.76 -18.24 -12.27
N LEU A 47 1.82 -17.44 -11.77
CA LEU A 47 0.84 -16.72 -12.59
C LEU A 47 1.51 -15.70 -13.53
N LEU A 48 2.52 -14.98 -13.05
CA LEU A 48 3.25 -14.01 -13.86
C LEU A 48 4.02 -14.71 -14.98
N LEU A 49 4.70 -15.82 -14.68
CA LEU A 49 5.42 -16.62 -15.68
C LEU A 49 4.48 -17.26 -16.72
N SER A 50 3.22 -17.51 -16.38
CA SER A 50 2.20 -18.01 -17.31
C SER A 50 1.56 -16.93 -18.20
N GLY A 51 2.05 -15.69 -18.14
CA GLY A 51 1.57 -14.58 -18.98
C GLY A 51 0.60 -13.62 -18.27
N GLY A 52 0.52 -13.70 -16.94
CA GLY A 52 -0.39 -12.85 -16.15
C GLY A 52 -1.74 -13.47 -15.89
N ALA A 53 -2.62 -12.74 -15.21
CA ALA A 53 -3.96 -13.21 -14.87
C ALA A 53 -4.92 -12.03 -14.66
N ARG A 54 -6.20 -12.24 -14.94
CA ARG A 54 -7.28 -11.30 -14.61
C ARG A 54 -8.35 -12.02 -13.80
N PHE A 55 -8.91 -11.30 -12.82
CA PHE A 55 -10.07 -11.73 -12.05
C PHE A 55 -11.07 -10.59 -12.00
N GLN A 56 -12.35 -10.90 -12.24
CA GLN A 56 -13.43 -9.94 -12.18
C GLN A 56 -14.66 -10.60 -11.58
N ALA A 57 -15.33 -9.90 -10.67
CA ALA A 57 -16.60 -10.30 -10.07
C ALA A 57 -17.50 -9.07 -9.93
N GLU A 58 -18.80 -9.27 -10.04
CA GLU A 58 -19.77 -8.22 -9.72
C GLU A 58 -19.71 -7.91 -8.22
N TRP A 59 -19.65 -6.62 -7.90
CA TRP A 59 -19.60 -6.16 -6.51
C TRP A 59 -20.65 -5.08 -6.23
N LEU A 60 -20.54 -3.94 -6.92
CA LEU A 60 -21.51 -2.85 -6.87
C LEU A 60 -22.02 -2.56 -8.28
N PRO A 61 -23.26 -2.04 -8.45
CA PRO A 61 -23.78 -1.68 -9.76
C PRO A 61 -22.82 -0.72 -10.49
N GLY A 62 -22.30 -1.16 -11.64
CA GLY A 62 -21.34 -0.40 -12.45
C GLY A 62 -19.90 -0.34 -11.91
N ILE A 63 -19.58 -0.99 -10.79
CA ILE A 63 -18.23 -1.02 -10.21
C ILE A 63 -17.86 -2.48 -9.92
N PRO A 64 -17.21 -3.18 -10.84
CA PRO A 64 -16.77 -4.56 -10.61
C PRO A 64 -15.57 -4.60 -9.64
N PHE A 65 -15.50 -5.65 -8.83
CA PHE A 65 -14.27 -6.03 -8.15
C PHE A 65 -13.34 -6.66 -9.17
N SER A 66 -12.34 -5.91 -9.63
CA SER A 66 -11.44 -6.33 -10.70
C SER A 66 -9.98 -6.31 -10.24
N LEU A 67 -9.27 -7.38 -10.57
CA LEU A 67 -7.83 -7.55 -10.32
C LEU A 67 -7.13 -7.89 -11.63
N LEU A 68 -5.95 -7.32 -11.84
CA LEU A 68 -5.11 -7.52 -13.00
C LEU A 68 -3.67 -7.78 -12.57
N LEU A 69 -3.12 -8.88 -13.06
CA LEU A 69 -1.71 -9.20 -12.95
C LEU A 69 -1.06 -8.98 -14.33
N ASP A 70 -0.46 -7.81 -14.49
CA ASP A 70 0.38 -7.42 -15.63
C ASP A 70 1.85 -7.27 -15.19
N ASN A 71 2.72 -6.78 -16.07
CA ASN A 71 4.14 -6.62 -15.76
C ASN A 71 4.38 -5.66 -14.58
N LEU A 72 3.61 -4.56 -14.47
CA LEU A 72 3.78 -3.58 -13.41
C LEU A 72 3.31 -4.14 -12.05
N SER A 73 2.08 -4.69 -12.02
CA SER A 73 1.55 -5.29 -10.79
C SER A 73 2.29 -6.55 -10.40
N GLY A 74 2.78 -7.32 -11.38
CA GLY A 74 3.60 -8.51 -11.16
C GLY A 74 4.94 -8.18 -10.52
N PHE A 75 5.63 -7.15 -11.00
CA PHE A 75 6.86 -6.66 -10.39
C PHE A 75 6.63 -6.25 -8.92
N MET A 76 5.56 -5.48 -8.67
CA MET A 76 5.21 -5.08 -7.31
C MET A 76 4.80 -6.25 -6.43
N LEU A 77 4.04 -7.22 -6.96
CA LEU A 77 3.67 -8.43 -6.24
C LEU A 77 4.90 -9.20 -5.77
N LEU A 78 5.90 -9.38 -6.65
CA LEU A 78 7.14 -10.07 -6.31
C LEU A 78 7.92 -9.34 -5.21
N ILE A 79 8.00 -8.00 -5.26
CA ILE A 79 8.65 -7.21 -4.19
C ILE A 79 7.88 -7.35 -2.88
N VAL A 80 6.56 -7.10 -2.90
CA VAL A 80 5.71 -7.12 -1.69
C VAL A 80 5.77 -8.47 -1.00
N THR A 81 5.65 -9.56 -1.75
CA THR A 81 5.62 -10.91 -1.17
C THR A 81 7.03 -11.46 -0.92
N GLY A 82 7.98 -11.23 -1.82
CA GLY A 82 9.35 -11.75 -1.68
C GLY A 82 10.12 -11.06 -0.54
N VAL A 83 10.22 -9.72 -0.59
CA VAL A 83 10.87 -8.96 0.50
C VAL A 83 10.04 -9.09 1.78
N GLY A 84 8.69 -9.07 1.66
CA GLY A 84 7.78 -9.30 2.78
C GLY A 84 8.04 -10.64 3.47
N PHE A 85 8.24 -11.73 2.72
CA PHE A 85 8.61 -13.04 3.27
C PHE A 85 9.94 -12.99 4.04
N LEU A 86 10.98 -12.39 3.48
CA LEU A 86 12.27 -12.26 4.16
C LEU A 86 12.15 -11.49 5.48
N ILE A 87 11.38 -10.41 5.49
CA ILE A 87 11.12 -9.62 6.70
C ILE A 87 10.30 -10.45 7.72
N HIS A 88 9.34 -11.27 7.29
CA HIS A 88 8.61 -12.17 8.17
C HIS A 88 9.55 -13.19 8.84
N VAL A 89 10.45 -13.81 8.07
CA VAL A 89 11.45 -14.74 8.62
C VAL A 89 12.35 -14.04 9.63
N TYR A 90 12.84 -12.84 9.31
CA TYR A 90 13.63 -12.05 10.26
C TYR A 90 12.84 -11.73 11.54
N ALA A 91 11.56 -11.39 11.41
CA ALA A 91 10.69 -11.04 12.52
C ALA A 91 10.45 -12.21 13.50
N ILE A 92 10.60 -13.48 13.07
CA ILE A 92 10.47 -14.66 13.94
C ILE A 92 11.46 -14.56 15.10
N GLY A 93 12.73 -14.26 14.81
CA GLY A 93 13.74 -14.08 15.84
C GLY A 93 13.62 -12.75 16.57
N TYR A 94 13.35 -11.66 15.84
CA TYR A 94 13.27 -10.30 16.40
C TYR A 94 12.17 -10.14 17.45
N MET A 95 10.99 -10.73 17.21
CA MET A 95 9.82 -10.63 18.07
C MET A 95 9.74 -11.75 19.11
N GLY A 96 10.71 -12.67 19.13
CA GLY A 96 10.72 -13.78 20.09
C GLY A 96 10.64 -13.31 21.54
N GLY A 97 9.74 -13.91 22.32
CA GLY A 97 9.49 -13.52 23.71
C GLY A 97 8.55 -12.32 23.91
N ASP A 98 8.07 -11.65 22.85
CA ASP A 98 7.10 -10.56 23.00
C ASP A 98 5.69 -11.11 23.29
N PRO A 99 5.00 -10.62 24.34
CA PRO A 99 3.63 -11.08 24.67
C PRO A 99 2.61 -10.91 23.53
N GLY A 100 2.89 -10.03 22.57
CA GLY A 100 2.08 -9.79 21.39
C GLY A 100 2.49 -10.56 20.14
N TYR A 101 3.39 -11.54 20.24
CA TYR A 101 3.98 -12.25 19.11
C TYR A 101 2.98 -12.68 18.03
N SER A 102 1.95 -13.43 18.40
CA SER A 102 0.91 -13.87 17.45
C SER A 102 0.13 -12.71 16.83
N ARG A 103 -0.17 -11.69 17.63
CA ARG A 103 -0.86 -10.46 17.16
C ARG A 103 -0.01 -9.70 16.15
N PHE A 104 1.31 -9.65 16.36
CA PHE A 104 2.24 -9.04 15.43
C PHE A 104 2.16 -9.68 14.05
N PHE A 105 2.27 -10.99 13.96
CA PHE A 105 2.20 -11.73 12.70
C PHE A 105 0.81 -11.70 12.05
N ALA A 106 -0.26 -11.61 12.85
CA ALA A 106 -1.59 -11.36 12.30
C ALA A 106 -1.64 -10.02 11.56
N TYR A 107 -1.21 -8.93 12.19
CA TYR A 107 -1.18 -7.60 11.57
C TYR A 107 -0.25 -7.53 10.36
N PHE A 108 0.88 -8.24 10.42
CA PHE A 108 1.83 -8.34 9.31
C PHE A 108 1.20 -8.98 8.08
N ASN A 109 0.49 -10.08 8.26
CA ASN A 109 -0.24 -10.76 7.18
C ASN A 109 -1.40 -9.90 6.63
N LEU A 110 -2.14 -9.20 7.50
CA LEU A 110 -3.16 -8.23 7.07
C LEU A 110 -2.54 -7.18 6.15
N PHE A 111 -1.39 -6.64 6.55
CA PHE A 111 -0.69 -5.63 5.77
C PHE A 111 -0.31 -6.14 4.36
N ILE A 112 0.25 -7.34 4.25
CA ILE A 112 0.58 -7.97 2.96
C ILE A 112 -0.68 -8.18 2.11
N ALA A 113 -1.77 -8.69 2.70
CA ALA A 113 -3.03 -8.91 1.98
C ALA A 113 -3.60 -7.61 1.39
N MET A 114 -3.60 -6.53 2.18
CA MET A 114 -4.10 -5.23 1.74
C MET A 114 -3.19 -4.59 0.69
N MET A 115 -1.86 -4.75 0.83
CA MET A 115 -0.94 -4.26 -0.19
C MET A 115 -1.09 -5.01 -1.52
N LEU A 116 -1.31 -6.33 -1.48
CA LEU A 116 -1.61 -7.11 -2.68
C LEU A 116 -2.95 -6.70 -3.31
N THR A 117 -3.96 -6.41 -2.50
CA THR A 117 -5.24 -5.87 -3.00
C THR A 117 -5.02 -4.55 -3.74
N LEU A 118 -4.17 -3.68 -3.22
CA LEU A 118 -3.82 -2.39 -3.81
C LEU A 118 -3.12 -2.57 -5.16
N VAL A 119 -2.03 -3.36 -5.21
CA VAL A 119 -1.19 -3.46 -6.41
C VAL A 119 -1.80 -4.31 -7.52
N LEU A 120 -2.74 -5.19 -7.20
CA LEU A 120 -3.45 -6.00 -8.18
C LEU A 120 -4.75 -5.36 -8.67
N ALA A 121 -5.19 -4.24 -8.08
CA ALA A 121 -6.45 -3.60 -8.46
C ALA A 121 -6.43 -3.09 -9.90
N ASP A 122 -7.50 -3.40 -10.65
CA ASP A 122 -7.80 -2.86 -11.99
C ASP A 122 -8.94 -1.82 -11.93
N SER A 123 -9.24 -1.31 -10.75
CA SER A 123 -10.15 -0.19 -10.54
C SER A 123 -9.73 0.65 -9.34
N TYR A 124 -9.97 1.95 -9.41
CA TYR A 124 -9.65 2.84 -8.30
C TYR A 124 -10.37 2.50 -6.98
N PRO A 125 -11.66 2.08 -6.96
CA PRO A 125 -12.31 1.66 -5.72
C PRO A 125 -11.68 0.44 -5.08
N VAL A 126 -11.29 -0.59 -5.85
CA VAL A 126 -10.59 -1.76 -5.31
C VAL A 126 -9.19 -1.38 -4.82
N MET A 127 -8.49 -0.51 -5.57
CA MET A 127 -7.21 0.06 -5.12
C MET A 127 -7.37 0.80 -3.80
N PHE A 128 -8.45 1.58 -3.65
CA PHE A 128 -8.73 2.35 -2.44
C PHE A 128 -9.04 1.45 -1.22
N ILE A 129 -9.68 0.28 -1.41
CA ILE A 129 -9.83 -0.72 -0.33
C ILE A 129 -8.46 -1.17 0.18
N GLY A 130 -7.55 -1.54 -0.73
CA GLY A 130 -6.18 -1.89 -0.35
C GLY A 130 -5.45 -0.71 0.31
N TRP A 131 -5.63 0.49 -0.21
CA TRP A 131 -5.06 1.75 0.26
C TRP A 131 -5.42 2.07 1.72
N GLU A 132 -6.70 1.93 2.04
CA GLU A 132 -7.22 2.09 3.40
C GLU A 132 -6.80 0.95 4.31
N GLY A 133 -6.79 -0.26 3.77
CA GLY A 133 -6.36 -1.45 4.50
C GLY A 133 -4.89 -1.40 4.93
N VAL A 134 -3.96 -0.94 4.07
CA VAL A 134 -2.56 -0.72 4.47
C VAL A 134 -2.43 0.43 5.46
N GLY A 135 -3.29 1.46 5.35
CA GLY A 135 -3.36 2.55 6.35
C GLY A 135 -3.74 2.04 7.73
N LEU A 136 -4.78 1.21 7.82
CA LEU A 136 -5.21 0.57 9.06
C LEU A 136 -4.14 -0.37 9.63
N ALA A 137 -3.59 -1.25 8.78
CA ALA A 137 -2.57 -2.21 9.21
C ALA A 137 -1.30 -1.48 9.70
N SER A 138 -0.89 -0.39 9.03
CA SER A 138 0.23 0.43 9.48
C SER A 138 -0.02 1.10 10.83
N PHE A 139 -1.22 1.63 11.05
CA PHE A 139 -1.63 2.18 12.35
C PHE A 139 -1.47 1.15 13.48
N LEU A 140 -1.95 -0.08 13.27
CA LEU A 140 -1.86 -1.18 14.23
C LEU A 140 -0.40 -1.62 14.48
N LEU A 141 0.45 -1.53 13.46
CA LEU A 141 1.85 -1.96 13.51
C LEU A 141 2.77 -0.87 14.08
N ILE A 142 2.59 0.41 13.72
CA ILE A 142 3.35 1.53 14.29
C ILE A 142 3.03 1.64 15.79
N GLY A 143 1.74 1.55 16.14
CA GLY A 143 1.27 1.54 17.52
C GLY A 143 1.29 0.16 18.18
N PHE A 144 2.11 -0.78 17.73
CA PHE A 144 2.10 -2.16 18.25
C PHE A 144 2.30 -2.22 19.76
N TRP A 145 3.22 -1.41 20.29
CA TRP A 145 3.45 -1.24 21.72
C TRP A 145 2.62 -0.08 22.31
N TYR A 146 1.32 -0.07 22.05
CA TYR A 146 0.34 0.98 22.39
C TYR A 146 0.26 1.37 23.86
N LYS A 147 0.80 0.55 24.77
CA LYS A 147 0.93 0.90 26.20
C LYS A 147 1.88 2.08 26.42
N ASN A 148 2.80 2.34 25.51
CA ASN A 148 3.60 3.55 25.47
C ASN A 148 2.82 4.64 24.73
N ALA A 149 2.47 5.72 25.46
CA ALA A 149 1.68 6.83 24.91
C ALA A 149 2.35 7.47 23.68
N GLN A 150 3.68 7.62 23.69
CA GLN A 150 4.42 8.21 22.56
C GLN A 150 4.25 7.37 21.27
N TYR A 151 4.26 6.05 21.38
CA TYR A 151 4.10 5.17 20.21
C TYR A 151 2.64 5.17 19.69
N ALA A 152 1.69 5.24 20.61
CA ALA A 152 0.28 5.42 20.26
C ALA A 152 0.03 6.77 19.56
N ASP A 153 0.67 7.85 20.03
CA ASP A 153 0.59 9.17 19.40
C ASP A 153 1.23 9.19 18.01
N SER A 154 2.37 8.53 17.84
CA SER A 154 3.02 8.37 16.54
C SER A 154 2.13 7.65 15.53
N ALA A 155 1.45 6.57 15.96
CA ALA A 155 0.50 5.86 15.13
C ALA A 155 -0.71 6.72 14.74
N ARG A 156 -1.28 7.46 15.70
CA ARG A 156 -2.39 8.41 15.44
C ARG A 156 -1.98 9.50 14.46
N LYS A 157 -0.80 10.09 14.64
CA LYS A 157 -0.26 11.10 13.72
C LYS A 157 -0.12 10.55 12.31
N ALA A 158 0.50 9.38 12.15
CA ALA A 158 0.65 8.72 10.86
C ALA A 158 -0.71 8.48 10.19
N PHE A 159 -1.69 7.96 10.95
CA PHE A 159 -3.03 7.69 10.43
C PHE A 159 -3.74 8.96 9.98
N ILE A 160 -3.79 10.01 10.82
CA ILE A 160 -4.51 11.26 10.52
C ILE A 160 -3.89 11.99 9.32
N VAL A 161 -2.56 12.09 9.26
CA VAL A 161 -1.88 12.75 8.13
C VAL A 161 -2.15 12.01 6.81
N ASN A 162 -2.14 10.68 6.83
CA ASN A 162 -2.49 9.90 5.65
C ASN A 162 -3.95 10.12 5.22
N ARG A 163 -4.90 10.28 6.16
CA ARG A 163 -6.30 10.56 5.85
C ARG A 163 -6.53 11.85 5.06
N ILE A 164 -5.68 12.85 5.25
CA ILE A 164 -5.73 14.07 4.44
C ILE A 164 -5.45 13.73 2.95
N GLY A 165 -4.46 12.89 2.69
CA GLY A 165 -4.19 12.38 1.35
C GLY A 165 -5.31 11.52 0.81
N ASP A 166 -5.87 10.64 1.64
CA ASP A 166 -6.95 9.71 1.27
C ASP A 166 -8.23 10.47 0.85
N LEU A 167 -8.53 11.63 1.47
CA LEU A 167 -9.59 12.52 1.04
C LEU A 167 -9.35 13.02 -0.40
N GLY A 168 -8.12 13.41 -0.72
CA GLY A 168 -7.75 13.79 -2.09
C GLY A 168 -8.00 12.66 -3.08
N PHE A 169 -7.58 11.43 -2.74
CA PHE A 169 -7.82 10.27 -3.58
C PHE A 169 -9.33 10.06 -3.85
N MET A 170 -10.19 10.12 -2.81
CA MET A 170 -11.64 9.98 -2.96
C MET A 170 -12.24 11.07 -3.87
N LEU A 171 -11.85 12.32 -3.68
CA LEU A 171 -12.35 13.41 -4.51
C LEU A 171 -11.89 13.28 -5.97
N GLY A 172 -10.64 12.87 -6.20
CA GLY A 172 -10.12 12.57 -7.53
C GLY A 172 -10.92 11.48 -8.24
N MET A 173 -11.22 10.37 -7.53
CA MET A 173 -12.09 9.31 -8.04
C MET A 173 -13.50 9.83 -8.38
N ALA A 174 -14.11 10.67 -7.52
CA ALA A 174 -15.44 11.23 -7.76
C ALA A 174 -15.47 12.07 -9.03
N ILE A 175 -14.43 12.87 -9.29
CA ILE A 175 -14.32 13.66 -10.53
C ILE A 175 -14.16 12.75 -11.75
N LEU A 176 -13.30 11.73 -11.68
CA LEU A 176 -13.15 10.78 -12.79
C LEU A 176 -14.46 10.05 -13.10
N TRP A 177 -15.21 9.64 -12.07
CA TRP A 177 -16.54 9.07 -12.25
C TRP A 177 -17.52 10.04 -12.94
N ALA A 178 -17.55 11.29 -12.48
CA ALA A 178 -18.42 12.30 -13.05
C ALA A 178 -18.09 12.59 -14.53
N LEU A 179 -16.81 12.56 -14.91
CA LEU A 179 -16.35 12.81 -16.28
C LEU A 179 -16.58 11.61 -17.21
N TYR A 180 -16.23 10.41 -16.77
CA TYR A 180 -16.14 9.24 -17.65
C TYR A 180 -17.21 8.16 -17.37
N GLY A 181 -17.88 8.19 -16.21
CA GLY A 181 -18.88 7.20 -15.84
C GLY A 181 -18.30 5.82 -15.47
N THR A 182 -16.99 5.73 -15.36
CA THR A 182 -16.27 4.51 -14.96
C THR A 182 -15.10 4.83 -14.03
N LEU A 183 -14.73 3.86 -13.19
CA LEU A 183 -13.52 3.89 -12.36
C LEU A 183 -12.60 2.70 -12.63
N SER A 184 -12.91 1.90 -13.67
CA SER A 184 -11.99 0.87 -14.19
C SER A 184 -10.77 1.55 -14.81
N ILE A 185 -9.57 1.14 -14.38
CA ILE A 185 -8.32 1.73 -14.88
C ILE A 185 -8.13 1.40 -16.36
N SER A 186 -8.46 0.16 -16.76
CA SER A 186 -8.38 -0.26 -18.15
C SER A 186 -9.33 0.55 -19.04
N GLU A 187 -10.59 0.77 -18.62
CA GLU A 187 -11.57 1.54 -19.40
C GLU A 187 -11.24 3.04 -19.44
N LEU A 188 -10.76 3.61 -18.34
CA LEU A 188 -10.30 5.01 -18.31
C LEU A 188 -9.13 5.24 -19.25
N LYS A 189 -8.18 4.28 -19.32
CA LYS A 189 -7.06 4.35 -20.26
C LYS A 189 -7.55 4.42 -21.70
N GLU A 190 -8.47 3.54 -22.10
CA GLU A 190 -9.05 3.53 -23.44
C GLU A 190 -9.83 4.82 -23.73
N ALA A 191 -10.62 5.30 -22.77
CA ALA A 191 -11.41 6.54 -22.91
C ALA A 191 -10.54 7.79 -23.08
N MET A 192 -9.32 7.80 -22.53
CA MET A 192 -8.39 8.95 -22.65
C MET A 192 -7.49 8.89 -23.89
N GLU A 193 -7.55 7.85 -24.71
CA GLU A 193 -6.97 7.81 -26.06
C GLU A 193 -7.77 8.70 -27.03
N GLY A 194 -9.02 9.01 -26.72
CA GLY A 194 -9.90 9.93 -27.45
C GLY A 194 -9.82 11.38 -26.95
N PRO A 195 -10.79 12.23 -27.40
CA PRO A 195 -10.87 13.62 -26.94
C PRO A 195 -11.07 13.71 -25.42
N LEU A 196 -10.23 14.51 -24.75
CA LEU A 196 -10.31 14.69 -23.31
C LEU A 196 -11.59 15.44 -22.91
N LYS A 197 -12.29 14.93 -21.91
CA LYS A 197 -13.46 15.58 -21.31
C LYS A 197 -12.98 16.59 -20.27
N ASN A 198 -13.30 17.86 -20.46
CA ASN A 198 -13.00 18.96 -19.55
C ASN A 198 -11.58 18.90 -18.95
N PRO A 199 -10.55 19.38 -19.70
CA PRO A 199 -9.15 19.26 -19.29
C PRO A 199 -8.83 19.85 -17.91
N ASP A 200 -9.49 20.98 -17.55
CA ASP A 200 -9.25 21.64 -16.26
C ASP A 200 -9.73 20.77 -15.08
N LEU A 201 -10.92 20.17 -15.22
CA LEU A 201 -11.47 19.29 -14.18
C LEU A 201 -10.69 17.97 -14.13
N LEU A 202 -10.18 17.50 -15.27
CA LEU A 202 -9.31 16.34 -15.34
C LEU A 202 -7.95 16.61 -14.66
N ALA A 203 -7.38 17.80 -14.85
CA ALA A 203 -6.16 18.22 -14.16
C ALA A 203 -6.37 18.29 -12.65
N LEU A 204 -7.52 18.81 -12.19
CA LEU A 204 -7.88 18.80 -10.78
C LEU A 204 -7.98 17.37 -10.23
N ALA A 205 -8.60 16.44 -10.97
CA ALA A 205 -8.65 15.03 -10.58
C ALA A 205 -7.25 14.42 -10.44
N GLY A 206 -6.35 14.70 -11.39
CA GLY A 206 -4.94 14.26 -11.35
C GLY A 206 -4.20 14.80 -10.12
N LEU A 207 -4.35 16.11 -9.80
CA LEU A 207 -3.75 16.70 -8.60
C LEU A 207 -4.32 16.13 -7.30
N LEU A 208 -5.60 15.81 -7.24
CA LEU A 208 -6.24 15.22 -6.08
C LEU A 208 -5.81 13.75 -5.87
N LEU A 209 -5.68 12.96 -6.94
CA LEU A 209 -5.06 11.63 -6.86
C LEU A 209 -3.60 11.72 -6.41
N PHE A 210 -2.86 12.70 -6.93
CA PHE A 210 -1.48 12.94 -6.48
C PHE A 210 -1.41 13.33 -4.99
N LEU A 211 -2.37 14.10 -4.47
CA LEU A 211 -2.45 14.38 -3.03
C LEU A 211 -2.56 13.08 -2.20
N GLY A 212 -3.31 12.08 -2.69
CA GLY A 212 -3.32 10.74 -2.13
C GLY A 212 -1.92 10.11 -2.10
N ALA A 213 -1.21 10.17 -3.22
CA ALA A 213 0.17 9.67 -3.32
C ALA A 213 1.12 10.40 -2.36
N VAL A 214 1.00 11.73 -2.24
CA VAL A 214 1.77 12.58 -1.30
C VAL A 214 1.61 12.10 0.14
N GLY A 215 0.40 11.74 0.55
CA GLY A 215 0.13 11.19 1.89
C GLY A 215 0.90 9.90 2.17
N LYS A 216 0.71 8.86 1.33
CA LYS A 216 1.34 7.54 1.53
C LYS A 216 2.85 7.56 1.31
N SER A 217 3.33 8.32 0.33
CA SER A 217 4.77 8.43 0.05
C SER A 217 5.49 9.45 0.92
N ALA A 218 4.81 10.04 1.91
CA ALA A 218 5.38 11.03 2.83
C ALA A 218 6.12 12.17 2.10
N GLN A 219 5.50 12.69 1.03
CA GLN A 219 6.03 13.83 0.30
C GLN A 219 5.59 15.15 0.92
N ILE A 220 6.28 16.22 0.59
CA ILE A 220 5.91 17.59 0.98
C ILE A 220 4.49 17.90 0.46
N PRO A 221 3.56 18.40 1.30
CA PRO A 221 3.75 18.81 2.71
C PRO A 221 3.39 17.73 3.76
N LEU A 222 3.00 16.51 3.37
CA LEU A 222 2.50 15.46 4.27
C LEU A 222 3.59 14.50 4.80
N MET A 223 4.87 14.91 4.80
CA MET A 223 6.02 14.08 5.21
C MET A 223 6.16 13.90 6.73
N VAL A 224 5.47 14.69 7.54
CA VAL A 224 5.72 14.82 9.00
C VAL A 224 5.44 13.57 9.83
N TRP A 225 4.76 12.57 9.28
CA TRP A 225 4.46 11.32 9.98
C TRP A 225 5.58 10.29 9.88
N LEU A 226 6.39 10.34 8.81
CA LEU A 226 7.36 9.31 8.48
C LEU A 226 8.44 9.12 9.55
N PRO A 227 9.09 10.18 10.08
CA PRO A 227 10.10 10.03 11.13
C PRO A 227 9.53 9.45 12.44
N ASP A 228 8.28 9.76 12.78
CA ASP A 228 7.63 9.29 14.00
C ASP A 228 7.14 7.85 13.86
N ALA A 229 6.89 7.37 12.63
CA ALA A 229 6.53 5.98 12.36
C ALA A 229 7.65 4.98 12.72
N MET A 230 8.89 5.45 12.92
CA MET A 230 10.01 4.64 13.42
C MET A 230 9.82 4.16 14.87
N ALA A 231 8.78 4.60 15.57
CA ALA A 231 8.39 4.11 16.90
C ALA A 231 8.00 2.62 16.92
N GLY A 232 7.52 2.08 15.81
CA GLY A 232 7.18 0.66 15.68
C GLY A 232 8.40 -0.28 15.71
N PRO A 233 8.17 -1.61 15.84
CA PRO A 233 9.22 -2.61 15.73
C PRO A 233 10.01 -2.49 14.42
N THR A 234 11.31 -2.79 14.44
CA THR A 234 12.18 -2.64 13.25
C THR A 234 11.67 -3.39 12.00
N PRO A 235 11.14 -4.65 12.10
CA PRO A 235 10.55 -5.31 10.94
C PRO A 235 9.38 -4.53 10.33
N VAL A 236 8.60 -3.80 11.15
CA VAL A 236 7.52 -2.94 10.67
C VAL A 236 8.07 -1.79 9.84
N SER A 237 9.12 -1.12 10.34
CA SER A 237 9.76 -0.04 9.59
C SER A 237 10.31 -0.55 8.26
N ALA A 238 10.94 -1.72 8.23
CA ALA A 238 11.43 -2.33 6.99
C ALA A 238 10.29 -2.63 6.00
N LEU A 239 9.17 -3.18 6.48
CA LEU A 239 8.02 -3.50 5.61
C LEU A 239 7.35 -2.23 5.07
N ILE A 240 7.00 -1.29 5.94
CA ILE A 240 6.23 -0.08 5.59
C ILE A 240 7.03 0.83 4.66
N HIS A 241 8.31 1.06 4.96
CA HIS A 241 9.09 2.13 4.32
C HIS A 241 9.92 1.66 3.13
N ALA A 242 10.27 0.37 3.02
CA ALA A 242 11.08 -0.13 1.92
C ALA A 242 10.25 -0.76 0.80
N ALA A 243 9.36 -1.71 1.13
CA ALA A 243 8.75 -2.59 0.14
C ALA A 243 7.28 -2.26 -0.19
N THR A 244 6.57 -1.42 0.63
CA THR A 244 5.12 -1.45 0.56
C THR A 244 4.42 -0.09 0.66
N MET A 245 4.13 0.44 1.87
CA MET A 245 3.20 1.58 2.02
C MET A 245 3.66 2.85 1.29
N VAL A 246 4.94 3.23 1.43
CA VAL A 246 5.46 4.42 0.75
C VAL A 246 5.56 4.24 -0.76
N THR A 247 5.73 3.00 -1.24
CA THR A 247 5.72 2.69 -2.67
C THR A 247 4.30 2.68 -3.25
N ALA A 248 3.24 2.63 -2.42
CA ALA A 248 1.85 2.70 -2.88
C ALA A 248 1.55 4.00 -3.63
N GLY A 249 2.06 5.16 -3.15
CA GLY A 249 1.92 6.43 -3.86
C GLY A 249 2.66 6.44 -5.19
N VAL A 250 3.88 5.90 -5.24
CA VAL A 250 4.65 5.73 -6.49
C VAL A 250 3.90 4.81 -7.46
N TYR A 251 3.36 3.71 -6.93
CA TYR A 251 2.55 2.78 -7.72
C TYR A 251 1.29 3.43 -8.28
N LEU A 252 0.57 4.24 -7.50
CA LEU A 252 -0.60 4.98 -7.96
C LEU A 252 -0.27 5.86 -9.17
N ILE A 253 0.83 6.61 -9.11
CA ILE A 253 1.28 7.47 -10.22
C ILE A 253 1.67 6.62 -11.43
N ALA A 254 2.44 5.55 -11.24
CA ALA A 254 2.86 4.66 -12.33
C ALA A 254 1.64 3.97 -12.98
N ARG A 255 0.70 3.47 -12.19
CA ARG A 255 -0.53 2.83 -12.68
C ARG A 255 -1.44 3.81 -13.41
N SER A 256 -1.46 5.07 -13.01
CA SER A 256 -2.21 6.17 -13.62
C SER A 256 -1.40 6.95 -14.66
N SER A 257 -0.31 6.39 -15.20
CA SER A 257 0.57 7.07 -16.17
C SER A 257 -0.17 7.57 -17.40
N PHE A 258 -1.21 6.86 -17.85
CA PHE A 258 -2.09 7.29 -18.96
C PHE A 258 -2.78 8.64 -18.67
N LEU A 259 -3.18 8.90 -17.42
CA LEU A 259 -3.76 10.17 -16.98
C LEU A 259 -2.70 11.29 -16.97
N TYR A 260 -1.54 11.00 -16.39
CA TYR A 260 -0.48 12.01 -16.24
C TYR A 260 0.23 12.32 -17.56
N SER A 261 0.25 11.42 -18.52
CA SER A 261 0.81 11.66 -19.85
C SER A 261 0.05 12.72 -20.65
N VAL A 262 -1.24 12.86 -20.40
CA VAL A 262 -2.11 13.89 -21.06
C VAL A 262 -2.23 15.19 -20.23
N LEU A 263 -1.59 15.26 -19.07
CA LEU A 263 -1.60 16.39 -18.13
C LEU A 263 -0.16 16.87 -17.81
N PRO A 264 0.53 17.53 -18.73
CA PRO A 264 1.94 17.91 -18.57
C PRO A 264 2.19 18.82 -17.37
N ASP A 265 1.30 19.77 -17.08
CA ASP A 265 1.43 20.69 -15.95
C ASP A 265 1.34 19.96 -14.61
N VAL A 266 0.44 18.97 -14.51
CA VAL A 266 0.33 18.11 -13.31
C VAL A 266 1.57 17.23 -13.16
N SER A 267 2.06 16.66 -14.26
CA SER A 267 3.30 15.87 -14.27
C SER A 267 4.51 16.68 -13.84
N TYR A 268 4.58 17.95 -14.28
CA TYR A 268 5.62 18.88 -13.83
C TYR A 268 5.52 19.17 -12.32
N ALA A 269 4.30 19.41 -11.81
CA ALA A 269 4.07 19.61 -10.37
C ALA A 269 4.52 18.37 -9.55
N ILE A 270 4.20 17.14 -10.03
CA ILE A 270 4.66 15.89 -9.40
C ILE A 270 6.19 15.82 -9.35
N ALA A 271 6.87 16.15 -10.44
CA ALA A 271 8.32 16.15 -10.52
C ALA A 271 8.96 17.18 -9.55
N VAL A 272 8.40 18.38 -9.47
CA VAL A 272 8.87 19.43 -8.56
C VAL A 272 8.69 19.02 -7.09
N VAL A 273 7.52 18.50 -6.70
CA VAL A 273 7.27 18.02 -5.33
C VAL A 273 8.21 16.86 -4.98
N GLY A 274 8.43 15.93 -5.91
CA GLY A 274 9.36 14.82 -5.73
C GLY A 274 10.80 15.32 -5.50
N LEU A 275 11.28 16.26 -6.32
CA LEU A 275 12.60 16.85 -6.18
C LEU A 275 12.78 17.59 -4.83
N LEU A 276 11.80 18.41 -4.46
CA LEU A 276 11.83 19.14 -3.19
C LEU A 276 11.80 18.18 -2.00
N THR A 277 11.03 17.10 -2.10
CA THR A 277 10.97 16.06 -1.05
C THR A 277 12.31 15.33 -0.92
N ALA A 278 12.94 14.98 -2.03
CA ALA A 278 14.26 14.33 -2.03
C ALA A 278 15.32 15.25 -1.41
N ALA A 279 15.35 16.52 -1.78
CA ALA A 279 16.25 17.52 -1.21
C ALA A 279 16.02 17.71 0.31
N TYR A 280 14.74 17.80 0.72
CA TYR A 280 14.37 17.90 2.13
C TYR A 280 14.83 16.66 2.92
N GLY A 281 14.56 15.44 2.39
CA GLY A 281 14.97 14.19 3.02
C GLY A 281 16.49 14.11 3.21
N ALA A 282 17.26 14.43 2.16
CA ALA A 282 18.72 14.44 2.22
C ALA A 282 19.26 15.43 3.26
N LEU A 283 18.72 16.65 3.30
CA LEU A 283 19.14 17.67 4.26
C LEU A 283 18.75 17.31 5.70
N SER A 284 17.54 16.76 5.90
CA SER A 284 17.06 16.38 7.23
C SER A 284 17.84 15.22 7.84
N ALA A 285 18.40 14.33 7.03
CA ALA A 285 19.23 13.22 7.48
C ALA A 285 20.48 13.69 8.27
N PHE A 286 21.09 14.82 7.90
CA PHE A 286 22.22 15.37 8.64
C PHE A 286 21.90 15.79 10.08
N GLY A 287 20.63 16.08 10.38
CA GLY A 287 20.18 16.44 11.73
C GLY A 287 19.73 15.26 12.57
N GLN A 288 19.72 14.04 12.04
CA GLN A 288 19.26 12.86 12.79
C GLN A 288 20.42 12.16 13.49
N THR A 289 20.14 11.67 14.70
CA THR A 289 21.07 10.85 15.50
C THR A 289 20.65 9.38 15.56
N ASP A 290 19.41 9.07 15.17
CA ASP A 290 18.86 7.71 15.15
C ASP A 290 19.00 7.14 13.73
N ILE A 291 19.71 6.01 13.61
CA ILE A 291 19.96 5.34 12.33
C ILE A 291 18.68 4.93 11.59
N LYS A 292 17.58 4.71 12.31
CA LYS A 292 16.28 4.43 11.69
C LYS A 292 15.65 5.66 11.04
N LYS A 293 16.03 6.86 11.48
CA LYS A 293 15.50 8.15 10.98
C LYS A 293 16.36 8.74 9.86
N ILE A 294 17.64 8.34 9.77
CA ILE A 294 18.56 8.67 8.67
C ILE A 294 18.13 7.95 7.40
#